data_aa5ebfd9f88c98b0aa489aa51442918a
#
_entry.id   aa5ebfd9f88c98b0aa489aa51442918a
#
_cell.length_a   1.000
_cell.length_b   1.000
_cell.length_c   1.000
_cell.angle_alpha   90.00
_cell.angle_beta   90.00
_cell.angle_gamma   90.00
#
_symmetry.space_group_name_H-M   'P 1'
#
loop_
_entity.id
_entity.type
_entity.pdbx_description
1 polymer ?
#
loop_
_entity_poly.entity_id
_entity_poly.type
_entity_poly.pdbx_seq_one_letter_code
_entity_poly.pdbx_strand_id
1 'polypeptide(L)'
;MLRITGGTVYDPANKIDGQIKDLNIDAEGKFCDAPVDGRTIDATGMIVMPGGVDVHTHVAGGAINFARAMTPEDHRRTQAFIRTKTRRSGIGGMAPTTFATGYLYAGMGWTTVNEAAVPVLSARHTHEELADIPIVDKSTLTLMANNEIMLDQMEAGEYERARDVVAWYIWAAKSYGVKAVNPGGVAAWKWGGDARQLSSPIEGYDKITPGTIVTQLARICDDLGLPHPMHLHCNDLGAPGNITTTLDTLKHLEGSRAHIAHSQYHAYGGDDWDTICSATAQLAEYFNTHPNITTDAGAVIFGDTVTITADGPWQHLLYKLTGRKWGNLDVENETGCGIVPYTYRPSNLVNAVQWACGLELLLLIQNPWQVFLSTDHPNGGCF
;
A
#
# COMPACT_ATOMS: atom_id res chain seq x y z
N MET A 1 -9.69 -28.05 16.02
CA MET A 1 -11.08 -27.57 15.89
C MET A 1 -11.34 -26.48 16.91
N LEU A 2 -12.16 -25.49 16.58
CA LEU A 2 -12.48 -24.36 17.44
C LEU A 2 -13.99 -24.07 17.35
N ARG A 3 -14.60 -23.75 18.47
CA ARG A 3 -15.97 -23.27 18.56
C ARG A 3 -15.99 -21.89 19.20
N ILE A 4 -16.69 -20.92 18.57
CA ILE A 4 -16.92 -19.60 19.13
C ILE A 4 -18.42 -19.50 19.41
N THR A 5 -18.80 -19.22 20.65
CA THR A 5 -20.21 -19.31 21.08
C THR A 5 -20.74 -17.98 21.57
N GLY A 6 -22.02 -17.70 21.28
CA GLY A 6 -22.76 -16.58 21.87
C GLY A 6 -22.35 -15.18 21.41
N GLY A 7 -21.46 -15.05 20.42
CA GLY A 7 -21.00 -13.76 19.92
C GLY A 7 -21.99 -13.11 18.95
N THR A 8 -21.98 -11.76 18.90
CA THR A 8 -22.69 -11.00 17.86
C THR A 8 -21.83 -10.94 16.61
N VAL A 9 -22.24 -11.71 15.57
CA VAL A 9 -21.45 -11.93 14.37
C VAL A 9 -21.79 -10.90 13.29
N TYR A 10 -20.74 -10.28 12.72
CA TYR A 10 -20.80 -9.46 11.52
C TYR A 10 -19.93 -10.07 10.43
N ASP A 11 -20.55 -10.51 9.35
CA ASP A 11 -19.87 -11.03 8.16
C ASP A 11 -20.66 -10.64 6.91
N PRO A 12 -20.45 -9.43 6.37
CA PRO A 12 -21.22 -8.91 5.24
C PRO A 12 -21.12 -9.78 3.99
N ALA A 13 -19.97 -10.44 3.76
CA ALA A 13 -19.78 -11.33 2.61
C ALA A 13 -20.74 -12.52 2.65
N ASN A 14 -21.09 -13.00 3.83
CA ASN A 14 -22.07 -14.07 4.05
C ASN A 14 -23.44 -13.56 4.48
N LYS A 15 -23.73 -12.25 4.37
CA LYS A 15 -24.99 -11.59 4.72
C LYS A 15 -25.37 -11.77 6.20
N ILE A 16 -24.39 -11.81 7.08
CA ILE A 16 -24.57 -11.85 8.52
C ILE A 16 -24.35 -10.45 9.07
N ASP A 17 -25.39 -9.86 9.66
CA ASP A 17 -25.38 -8.48 10.15
C ASP A 17 -25.91 -8.46 11.61
N GLY A 18 -25.01 -8.55 12.56
CA GLY A 18 -25.31 -8.44 13.99
C GLY A 18 -26.12 -9.60 14.58
N GLN A 19 -26.01 -10.81 14.04
CA GLN A 19 -26.70 -11.99 14.53
C GLN A 19 -25.94 -12.67 15.67
N ILE A 20 -26.61 -13.04 16.75
CA ILE A 20 -26.01 -13.90 17.78
C ILE A 20 -25.95 -15.32 17.19
N LYS A 21 -24.74 -15.83 17.01
CA LYS A 21 -24.51 -17.11 16.33
C LYS A 21 -23.25 -17.80 16.85
N ASP A 22 -23.33 -19.13 16.95
CA ASP A 22 -22.14 -19.97 17.15
C ASP A 22 -21.43 -20.19 15.83
N LEU A 23 -20.11 -20.17 15.86
CA LEU A 23 -19.25 -20.47 14.72
C LEU A 23 -18.42 -21.73 15.04
N ASN A 24 -18.40 -22.68 14.13
CA ASN A 24 -17.61 -23.89 14.25
C ASN A 24 -16.53 -23.92 13.18
N ILE A 25 -15.32 -24.26 13.57
CA ILE A 25 -14.14 -24.35 12.71
C ILE A 25 -13.57 -25.75 12.84
N ASP A 26 -13.51 -26.47 11.71
CA ASP A 26 -13.05 -27.85 11.64
C ASP A 26 -11.52 -28.00 11.81
N ALA A 27 -11.03 -29.20 11.62
CA ALA A 27 -9.60 -29.50 11.75
C ALA A 27 -8.76 -28.88 10.61
N GLU A 28 -9.37 -28.62 9.48
CA GLU A 28 -8.78 -27.98 8.30
C GLU A 28 -8.81 -26.43 8.38
N GLY A 29 -9.36 -25.86 9.49
CA GLY A 29 -9.48 -24.43 9.68
C GLY A 29 -10.62 -23.76 8.91
N LYS A 30 -11.60 -24.54 8.45
CA LYS A 30 -12.75 -24.05 7.68
C LYS A 30 -13.99 -23.98 8.56
N PHE A 31 -14.86 -23.00 8.24
CA PHE A 31 -16.18 -22.94 8.86
C PHE A 31 -17.03 -24.13 8.45
N CYS A 32 -17.77 -24.70 9.43
CA CYS A 32 -18.70 -25.81 9.22
C CYS A 32 -19.98 -25.61 10.04
N ASP A 33 -21.09 -26.18 9.57
CA ASP A 33 -22.39 -26.06 10.25
C ASP A 33 -22.51 -27.00 11.45
N ALA A 34 -21.82 -28.13 11.39
CA ALA A 34 -21.88 -29.13 12.47
C ALA A 34 -21.07 -28.66 13.69
N PRO A 35 -21.60 -28.83 14.90
CA PRO A 35 -20.82 -28.60 16.11
C PRO A 35 -19.53 -29.41 16.12
N VAL A 36 -18.41 -28.77 16.46
CA VAL A 36 -17.10 -29.43 16.55
C VAL A 36 -16.72 -29.66 18.00
N ASP A 37 -16.06 -30.77 18.24
CA ASP A 37 -15.49 -31.08 19.57
C ASP A 37 -14.05 -30.54 19.62
N GLY A 38 -13.83 -29.45 20.33
CA GLY A 38 -12.55 -28.74 20.39
C GLY A 38 -12.54 -27.61 21.40
N ARG A 39 -11.52 -26.73 21.26
CA ARG A 39 -11.45 -25.53 22.10
C ARG A 39 -12.68 -24.66 21.88
N THR A 40 -13.28 -24.20 22.97
CA THR A 40 -14.41 -23.25 22.94
C THR A 40 -13.98 -21.89 23.42
N ILE A 41 -14.40 -20.85 22.69
CA ILE A 41 -14.30 -19.44 23.12
C ILE A 41 -15.72 -18.95 23.37
N ASP A 42 -16.01 -18.55 24.61
CA ASP A 42 -17.25 -17.85 24.92
C ASP A 42 -17.12 -16.38 24.51
N ALA A 43 -17.86 -16.00 23.49
CA ALA A 43 -17.91 -14.66 22.95
C ALA A 43 -19.20 -13.90 23.35
N THR A 44 -19.88 -14.35 24.38
CA THR A 44 -21.11 -13.69 24.86
C THR A 44 -20.83 -12.22 25.18
N GLY A 45 -21.60 -11.32 24.58
CA GLY A 45 -21.41 -9.87 24.68
C GLY A 45 -20.26 -9.28 23.88
N MET A 46 -19.58 -10.10 23.05
CA MET A 46 -18.51 -9.66 22.17
C MET A 46 -18.99 -9.59 20.71
N ILE A 47 -18.32 -8.74 19.94
CA ILE A 47 -18.46 -8.70 18.48
C ILE A 47 -17.47 -9.72 17.89
N VAL A 48 -17.96 -10.53 16.95
CA VAL A 48 -17.15 -11.48 16.19
C VAL A 48 -17.24 -11.08 14.72
N MET A 49 -16.10 -10.82 14.10
CA MET A 49 -16.01 -10.39 12.71
C MET A 49 -14.74 -10.95 12.08
N PRO A 50 -14.64 -11.00 10.72
CA PRO A 50 -13.39 -11.33 10.05
C PRO A 50 -12.26 -10.42 10.50
N GLY A 51 -11.06 -10.97 10.64
CA GLY A 51 -9.87 -10.17 10.94
C GLY A 51 -9.53 -9.23 9.79
N GLY A 52 -8.97 -8.07 10.13
CA GLY A 52 -8.55 -7.08 9.14
C GLY A 52 -7.44 -7.61 8.22
N VAL A 53 -7.53 -7.28 6.93
CA VAL A 53 -6.48 -7.52 5.94
C VAL A 53 -5.92 -6.17 5.52
N ASP A 54 -4.69 -5.88 5.93
CA ASP A 54 -3.98 -4.67 5.47
C ASP A 54 -3.38 -4.95 4.10
N VAL A 55 -4.02 -4.43 3.08
CA VAL A 55 -3.65 -4.67 1.67
C VAL A 55 -2.41 -3.91 1.25
N HIS A 56 -1.99 -2.91 2.04
CA HIS A 56 -0.87 -2.04 1.71
C HIS A 56 -0.11 -1.60 2.96
N THR A 57 1.07 -2.16 3.16
CA THR A 57 1.98 -1.77 4.25
C THR A 57 3.43 -2.05 3.88
N HIS A 58 4.37 -1.46 4.63
CA HIS A 58 5.81 -1.70 4.49
C HIS A 58 6.38 -2.13 5.85
N VAL A 59 6.55 -3.42 6.03
CA VAL A 59 6.92 -4.02 7.33
C VAL A 59 8.22 -4.82 7.28
N ALA A 60 8.70 -5.16 6.07
CA ALA A 60 9.89 -5.97 5.87
C ALA A 60 10.69 -5.50 4.63
N GLY A 61 11.96 -5.85 4.57
CA GLY A 61 12.84 -5.57 3.43
C GLY A 61 13.71 -4.32 3.59
N GLY A 62 14.51 -4.04 2.55
CA GLY A 62 15.57 -3.04 2.61
C GLY A 62 15.10 -1.62 2.92
N ALA A 63 13.96 -1.19 2.37
CA ALA A 63 13.45 0.16 2.53
C ALA A 63 13.03 0.46 3.97
N ILE A 64 12.28 -0.44 4.60
CA ILE A 64 11.88 -0.26 6.01
C ILE A 64 13.07 -0.40 6.96
N ASN A 65 14.05 -1.24 6.64
CA ASN A 65 15.28 -1.36 7.43
C ASN A 65 16.11 -0.08 7.37
N PHE A 66 16.18 0.54 6.20
CA PHE A 66 16.85 1.82 6.06
C PHE A 66 16.12 2.91 6.87
N ALA A 67 14.78 2.92 6.88
CA ALA A 67 13.99 3.82 7.72
C ALA A 67 14.30 3.61 9.21
N ARG A 68 14.40 2.37 9.67
CA ARG A 68 14.83 2.03 11.05
C ARG A 68 16.22 2.58 11.35
N ALA A 69 17.16 2.43 10.41
CA ALA A 69 18.53 2.94 10.55
C ALA A 69 18.62 4.47 10.55
N MET A 70 17.71 5.15 9.85
CA MET A 70 17.66 6.61 9.82
C MET A 70 17.13 7.25 11.11
N THR A 71 16.37 6.51 11.91
CA THR A 71 15.72 7.01 13.12
C THR A 71 16.15 6.25 14.38
N PRO A 72 17.48 6.09 14.63
CA PRO A 72 17.98 5.34 15.79
C PRO A 72 17.56 5.96 17.12
N GLU A 73 17.26 7.26 17.15
CA GLU A 73 16.72 7.96 18.30
C GLU A 73 15.37 7.40 18.79
N ASP A 74 14.55 6.90 17.87
CA ASP A 74 13.28 6.25 18.20
C ASP A 74 13.47 4.99 19.02
N HIS A 75 14.46 4.18 18.65
CA HIS A 75 14.77 2.92 19.35
C HIS A 75 15.45 3.13 20.70
N ARG A 76 15.99 4.33 20.95
CA ARG A 76 16.63 4.71 22.23
C ARG A 76 15.66 5.30 23.23
N ARG A 77 14.49 5.72 22.79
CA ARG A 77 13.44 6.22 23.68
C ARG A 77 12.76 5.05 24.36
N THR A 78 13.32 4.61 25.47
CA THR A 78 12.72 3.61 26.36
C THR A 78 11.57 4.19 27.19
N GLN A 79 11.13 5.40 26.95
CA GLN A 79 10.02 6.00 27.68
C GLN A 79 8.75 5.22 27.41
N ALA A 80 8.10 4.82 28.51
CA ALA A 80 6.77 4.25 28.44
C ALA A 80 5.86 5.17 27.63
N PHE A 81 5.15 4.60 26.66
CA PHE A 81 4.23 5.33 25.83
C PHE A 81 3.20 6.07 26.70
N ILE A 82 3.13 7.38 26.60
CA ILE A 82 2.16 8.18 27.35
C ILE A 82 0.79 8.00 26.69
N ARG A 83 -0.06 7.21 27.31
CA ARG A 83 -1.45 7.07 26.90
C ARG A 83 -2.22 8.36 27.13
N THR A 84 -2.81 8.90 26.08
CA THR A 84 -3.76 10.01 26.15
C THR A 84 -5.16 9.54 25.78
N LYS A 85 -6.16 10.41 25.87
CA LYS A 85 -7.53 10.07 25.41
C LYS A 85 -7.58 9.71 23.92
N THR A 86 -6.64 10.23 23.14
CA THR A 86 -6.57 10.06 21.67
C THR A 86 -5.42 9.15 21.22
N ARG A 87 -4.43 8.91 22.08
CA ARG A 87 -3.32 8.00 21.82
C ARG A 87 -3.42 6.80 22.76
N ARG A 88 -3.86 5.67 22.27
CA ARG A 88 -4.07 4.45 23.04
C ARG A 88 -3.05 3.36 22.76
N SER A 89 -2.34 3.46 21.66
CA SER A 89 -1.35 2.50 21.19
C SER A 89 -0.09 3.21 20.71
N GLY A 90 0.95 2.46 20.58
CA GLY A 90 2.25 2.91 20.10
C GLY A 90 3.34 2.52 21.09
N ILE A 91 4.28 1.75 20.64
CA ILE A 91 5.52 1.42 21.33
C ILE A 91 6.63 2.17 20.67
N GLY A 92 6.64 3.47 20.76
CA GLY A 92 7.74 4.31 20.34
C GLY A 92 8.61 3.77 19.22
N GLY A 93 8.29 4.08 18.00
CA GLY A 93 9.08 3.73 16.82
C GLY A 93 8.29 4.04 15.58
N MET A 94 8.78 4.96 14.76
CA MET A 94 8.19 5.28 13.46
C MET A 94 8.23 4.07 12.53
N ALA A 95 9.25 3.20 12.71
CA ALA A 95 9.41 1.94 12.02
C ALA A 95 9.81 0.85 13.04
N PRO A 96 8.84 0.17 13.67
CA PRO A 96 9.12 -0.83 14.70
C PRO A 96 9.87 -2.04 14.12
N THR A 97 10.47 -2.83 15.00
CA THR A 97 11.10 -4.08 14.59
C THR A 97 10.07 -5.07 14.06
N THR A 98 10.48 -6.03 13.24
CA THR A 98 9.60 -7.08 12.70
C THR A 98 8.81 -7.78 13.79
N PHE A 99 9.46 -8.14 14.90
CA PHE A 99 8.81 -8.79 16.03
C PHE A 99 7.72 -7.92 16.68
N ALA A 100 7.99 -6.63 16.90
CA ALA A 100 7.01 -5.70 17.48
C ALA A 100 5.83 -5.46 16.54
N THR A 101 6.09 -5.40 15.24
CA THR A 101 5.10 -5.16 14.17
C THR A 101 3.95 -6.16 14.26
N GLY A 102 4.21 -7.46 14.39
CA GLY A 102 3.16 -8.47 14.47
C GLY A 102 2.20 -8.27 15.65
N TYR A 103 2.75 -7.94 16.82
CA TYR A 103 1.91 -7.66 18.01
C TYR A 103 1.11 -6.36 17.87
N LEU A 104 1.68 -5.33 17.24
CA LEU A 104 0.99 -4.07 17.00
C LEU A 104 -0.20 -4.25 16.04
N TYR A 105 0.02 -4.93 14.92
CA TYR A 105 -1.04 -5.24 13.97
C TYR A 105 -2.14 -6.08 14.61
N ALA A 106 -1.78 -7.15 15.31
CA ALA A 106 -2.76 -8.00 16.02
C ALA A 106 -3.55 -7.21 17.07
N GLY A 107 -2.89 -6.30 17.79
CA GLY A 107 -3.54 -5.43 18.79
C GLY A 107 -4.55 -4.45 18.20
N MET A 108 -4.42 -4.11 16.91
CA MET A 108 -5.37 -3.28 16.17
C MET A 108 -6.48 -4.09 15.47
N GLY A 109 -6.41 -5.43 15.54
CA GLY A 109 -7.39 -6.31 14.86
C GLY A 109 -7.02 -6.73 13.46
N TRP A 110 -5.83 -6.41 12.97
CA TRP A 110 -5.32 -6.93 11.72
C TRP A 110 -4.83 -8.37 11.90
N THR A 111 -5.22 -9.24 11.00
CA THR A 111 -4.80 -10.65 10.99
C THR A 111 -3.90 -11.01 9.82
N THR A 112 -3.89 -10.15 8.81
CA THR A 112 -3.07 -10.33 7.60
C THR A 112 -2.47 -9.00 7.17
N VAL A 113 -1.21 -9.03 6.75
CA VAL A 113 -0.49 -7.87 6.20
C VAL A 113 0.10 -8.21 4.84
N ASN A 114 0.05 -7.23 3.93
CA ASN A 114 0.63 -7.37 2.61
C ASN A 114 1.79 -6.37 2.44
N GLU A 115 3.03 -6.89 2.40
CA GLU A 115 4.20 -6.08 2.04
C GLU A 115 4.12 -5.69 0.57
N ALA A 116 3.74 -4.44 0.34
CA ALA A 116 3.26 -4.00 -0.97
C ALA A 116 4.37 -3.73 -2.00
N ALA A 117 5.64 -3.72 -1.61
CA ALA A 117 6.70 -3.23 -2.51
C ALA A 117 8.02 -3.98 -2.35
N VAL A 118 8.09 -5.18 -2.89
CA VAL A 118 9.27 -6.05 -2.78
C VAL A 118 10.08 -6.02 -4.08
N PRO A 119 11.29 -5.44 -4.08
CA PRO A 119 12.21 -5.56 -5.20
C PRO A 119 12.60 -7.02 -5.41
N VAL A 120 12.64 -7.48 -6.66
CA VAL A 120 12.90 -8.90 -6.99
C VAL A 120 14.22 -9.43 -6.40
N LEU A 121 15.26 -8.61 -6.41
CA LEU A 121 16.60 -9.01 -5.91
C LEU A 121 16.66 -9.10 -4.38
N SER A 122 15.75 -8.47 -3.65
CA SER A 122 15.68 -8.51 -2.19
C SER A 122 14.54 -9.40 -1.66
N ALA A 123 13.84 -10.12 -2.53
CA ALA A 123 12.67 -10.92 -2.16
C ALA A 123 12.99 -11.97 -1.07
N ARG A 124 14.12 -12.67 -1.21
CA ARG A 124 14.56 -13.66 -0.19
C ARG A 124 14.71 -13.01 1.18
N HIS A 125 15.45 -11.91 1.28
CA HIS A 125 15.67 -11.19 2.52
C HIS A 125 14.34 -10.71 3.13
N THR A 126 13.44 -10.18 2.29
CA THR A 126 12.11 -9.76 2.73
C THR A 126 11.31 -10.93 3.31
N HIS A 127 11.33 -12.11 2.69
CA HIS A 127 10.66 -13.29 3.23
C HIS A 127 11.26 -13.78 4.54
N GLU A 128 12.58 -13.71 4.71
CA GLU A 128 13.25 -14.04 5.96
C GLU A 128 12.78 -13.11 7.08
N GLU A 129 12.66 -11.80 6.84
CA GLU A 129 12.12 -10.84 7.81
C GLU A 129 10.61 -11.03 8.08
N LEU A 130 9.83 -11.33 7.04
CA LEU A 130 8.41 -11.64 7.22
C LEU A 130 8.20 -12.87 8.10
N ALA A 131 9.10 -13.85 8.04
CA ALA A 131 9.06 -15.02 8.92
C ALA A 131 9.24 -14.65 10.42
N ASP A 132 9.95 -13.55 10.71
CA ASP A 132 10.15 -13.04 12.07
C ASP A 132 8.96 -12.24 12.60
N ILE A 133 8.00 -11.87 11.76
CA ILE A 133 6.78 -11.18 12.19
C ILE A 133 5.80 -12.20 12.78
N PRO A 134 5.50 -12.16 14.10
CA PRO A 134 4.62 -13.14 14.73
C PRO A 134 3.14 -12.82 14.48
N ILE A 135 2.29 -13.81 14.71
CA ILE A 135 0.83 -13.75 14.86
C ILE A 135 0.07 -13.54 13.56
N VAL A 136 0.43 -12.56 12.73
CA VAL A 136 -0.31 -12.20 11.51
C VAL A 136 0.14 -13.04 10.31
N ASP A 137 -0.78 -13.28 9.37
CA ASP A 137 -0.46 -13.84 8.07
C ASP A 137 0.19 -12.77 7.17
N LYS A 138 0.98 -13.21 6.20
CA LYS A 138 1.80 -12.32 5.36
C LYS A 138 1.71 -12.70 3.90
N SER A 139 1.69 -11.68 3.03
CA SER A 139 1.85 -11.79 1.59
C SER A 139 2.75 -10.67 1.06
N THR A 140 3.15 -10.78 -0.19
CA THR A 140 4.03 -9.79 -0.84
C THR A 140 3.56 -9.46 -2.23
N LEU A 141 3.86 -8.24 -2.70
CA LEU A 141 3.74 -7.85 -4.11
C LEU A 141 5.13 -7.49 -4.66
N THR A 142 5.41 -7.98 -5.86
CA THR A 142 6.71 -7.75 -6.52
C THR A 142 6.68 -6.46 -7.32
N LEU A 143 7.69 -5.61 -7.14
CA LEU A 143 7.89 -4.40 -7.94
C LEU A 143 8.22 -4.77 -9.39
N MET A 144 7.50 -4.16 -10.36
CA MET A 144 7.70 -4.44 -11.78
C MET A 144 7.74 -3.21 -12.68
N ALA A 145 7.12 -2.08 -12.28
CA ALA A 145 6.91 -0.92 -13.16
C ALA A 145 8.19 -0.20 -13.64
N ASN A 146 9.33 -0.52 -13.03
CA ASN A 146 10.63 0.05 -13.39
C ASN A 146 11.67 -1.06 -13.64
N ASN A 147 11.21 -2.32 -13.87
CA ASN A 147 12.09 -3.45 -14.14
C ASN A 147 12.66 -3.36 -15.55
N GLU A 148 13.98 -3.16 -15.66
CA GLU A 148 14.64 -2.94 -16.94
C GLU A 148 14.44 -4.11 -17.91
N ILE A 149 14.51 -5.37 -17.43
CA ILE A 149 14.32 -6.54 -18.29
C ILE A 149 12.91 -6.54 -18.90
N MET A 150 11.89 -6.19 -18.10
CA MET A 150 10.53 -6.06 -18.57
C MET A 150 10.40 -4.88 -19.54
N LEU A 151 10.95 -3.71 -19.19
CA LEU A 151 10.90 -2.50 -20.03
C LEU A 151 11.60 -2.71 -21.36
N ASP A 152 12.73 -3.42 -21.41
CA ASP A 152 13.43 -3.76 -22.65
C ASP A 152 12.57 -4.63 -23.59
N GLN A 153 11.80 -5.59 -23.02
CA GLN A 153 10.88 -6.38 -23.83
C GLN A 153 9.72 -5.52 -24.36
N MET A 154 9.21 -4.61 -23.55
CA MET A 154 8.17 -3.67 -23.98
C MET A 154 8.71 -2.72 -25.08
N GLU A 155 9.92 -2.17 -24.92
CA GLU A 155 10.58 -1.32 -25.94
C GLU A 155 10.75 -2.04 -27.27
N ALA A 156 11.11 -3.32 -27.21
CA ALA A 156 11.23 -4.20 -28.38
C ALA A 156 9.88 -4.58 -29.00
N GLY A 157 8.75 -4.30 -28.35
CA GLY A 157 7.41 -4.73 -28.77
C GLY A 157 7.11 -6.19 -28.52
N GLU A 158 7.88 -6.86 -27.65
CA GLU A 158 7.82 -8.29 -27.35
C GLU A 158 6.89 -8.57 -26.14
N TYR A 159 5.59 -8.28 -26.29
CA TYR A 159 4.60 -8.39 -25.22
C TYR A 159 4.60 -9.75 -24.50
N GLU A 160 4.63 -10.85 -25.25
CA GLU A 160 4.63 -12.20 -24.68
C GLU A 160 5.86 -12.45 -23.80
N ARG A 161 7.01 -11.93 -24.19
CA ARG A 161 8.24 -12.02 -23.41
C ARG A 161 8.17 -11.15 -22.15
N ALA A 162 7.60 -9.95 -22.25
CA ALA A 162 7.36 -9.09 -21.10
C ALA A 162 6.45 -9.81 -20.08
N ARG A 163 5.38 -10.45 -20.55
CA ARG A 163 4.48 -11.26 -19.71
C ARG A 163 5.22 -12.42 -19.05
N ASP A 164 6.03 -13.14 -19.79
CA ASP A 164 6.81 -14.28 -19.27
C ASP A 164 7.84 -13.83 -18.21
N VAL A 165 8.45 -12.67 -18.39
CA VAL A 165 9.34 -12.03 -17.39
C VAL A 165 8.57 -11.76 -16.10
N VAL A 166 7.38 -11.14 -16.19
CA VAL A 166 6.54 -10.85 -15.02
C VAL A 166 6.14 -12.14 -14.30
N ALA A 167 5.67 -13.14 -15.05
CA ALA A 167 5.28 -14.44 -14.50
C ALA A 167 6.45 -15.13 -13.76
N TRP A 168 7.64 -15.10 -14.38
CA TRP A 168 8.84 -15.69 -13.79
C TRP A 168 9.25 -14.99 -12.49
N TYR A 169 9.20 -13.66 -12.46
CA TYR A 169 9.57 -12.91 -11.26
C TYR A 169 8.59 -13.11 -10.11
N ILE A 170 7.28 -13.15 -10.38
CA ILE A 170 6.27 -13.47 -9.36
C ILE A 170 6.56 -14.86 -8.76
N TRP A 171 6.84 -15.85 -9.61
CA TRP A 171 7.16 -17.21 -9.17
C TRP A 171 8.46 -17.26 -8.38
N ALA A 172 9.53 -16.62 -8.88
CA ALA A 172 10.85 -16.62 -8.25
C ALA A 172 10.86 -15.85 -6.91
N ALA A 173 10.17 -14.71 -6.86
CA ALA A 173 10.02 -13.91 -5.64
C ALA A 173 8.98 -14.48 -4.67
N LYS A 174 8.22 -15.53 -5.06
CA LYS A 174 7.12 -16.11 -4.27
C LYS A 174 6.10 -15.07 -3.82
N SER A 175 5.77 -14.16 -4.72
CA SER A 175 4.84 -13.07 -4.48
C SER A 175 3.41 -13.44 -4.88
N TYR A 176 2.45 -12.74 -4.27
CA TYR A 176 1.02 -12.90 -4.54
C TYR A 176 0.57 -12.18 -5.80
N GLY A 177 1.27 -11.10 -6.20
CA GLY A 177 0.93 -10.27 -7.34
C GLY A 177 2.00 -9.22 -7.65
N VAL A 178 1.59 -8.23 -8.41
CA VAL A 178 2.44 -7.18 -8.96
C VAL A 178 2.17 -5.83 -8.29
N LYS A 179 3.23 -5.12 -7.96
CA LYS A 179 3.23 -3.71 -7.57
C LYS A 179 3.84 -2.86 -8.67
N ALA A 180 3.12 -1.84 -9.07
CA ALA A 180 3.64 -0.74 -9.88
C ALA A 180 3.78 0.50 -8.97
N VAL A 181 4.96 1.08 -8.90
CA VAL A 181 5.21 2.31 -8.14
C VAL A 181 5.80 3.33 -9.09
N ASN A 182 5.14 4.49 -9.20
CA ASN A 182 5.63 5.59 -10.02
C ASN A 182 6.14 5.08 -11.38
N PRO A 183 5.27 4.52 -12.23
CA PRO A 183 5.64 3.85 -13.47
C PRO A 183 6.65 4.64 -14.30
N GLY A 184 7.80 4.04 -14.59
CA GLY A 184 8.90 4.68 -15.30
C GLY A 184 9.70 5.70 -14.47
N GLY A 185 9.24 6.09 -13.27
CA GLY A 185 9.85 7.17 -12.51
C GLY A 185 11.23 6.84 -11.97
N VAL A 186 11.44 5.61 -11.46
CA VAL A 186 12.77 5.18 -10.99
C VAL A 186 13.72 5.00 -12.17
N ALA A 187 13.23 4.43 -13.27
CA ALA A 187 14.01 4.28 -14.50
C ALA A 187 14.45 5.64 -15.07
N ALA A 188 13.53 6.62 -15.14
CA ALA A 188 13.84 7.97 -15.56
C ALA A 188 14.84 8.66 -14.61
N TRP A 189 14.65 8.49 -13.29
CA TRP A 189 15.51 9.12 -12.30
C TRP A 189 16.96 8.64 -12.36
N LYS A 190 17.19 7.39 -12.70
CA LYS A 190 18.53 6.84 -12.96
C LYS A 190 19.32 7.68 -13.96
N TRP A 191 18.64 8.27 -14.94
CA TRP A 191 19.21 9.12 -15.98
C TRP A 191 19.07 10.63 -15.69
N GLY A 192 18.61 11.01 -14.50
CA GLY A 192 18.43 12.39 -14.07
C GLY A 192 17.11 13.02 -14.48
N GLY A 193 16.16 12.22 -14.97
CA GLY A 193 14.82 12.64 -15.38
C GLY A 193 13.75 12.50 -14.30
N ASP A 194 12.51 12.74 -14.69
CA ASP A 194 11.32 12.59 -13.85
C ASP A 194 10.12 12.20 -14.75
N ALA A 195 9.36 11.20 -14.36
CA ALA A 195 8.26 10.64 -15.14
C ALA A 195 6.90 11.15 -14.65
N ARG A 196 6.59 12.41 -14.89
CA ARG A 196 5.32 13.03 -14.49
C ARG A 196 4.25 12.97 -15.58
N GLN A 197 4.67 13.02 -16.86
CA GLN A 197 3.76 13.03 -17.99
C GLN A 197 3.58 11.62 -18.54
N LEU A 198 2.34 11.14 -18.57
CA LEU A 198 2.05 9.76 -18.98
C LEU A 198 2.30 9.47 -20.45
N SER A 199 2.32 10.49 -21.29
CA SER A 199 2.50 10.36 -22.74
C SER A 199 3.93 10.60 -23.23
N SER A 200 4.83 11.05 -22.35
CA SER A 200 6.22 11.33 -22.72
C SER A 200 7.11 10.10 -22.52
N PRO A 201 7.98 9.76 -23.48
CA PRO A 201 8.99 8.73 -23.27
C PRO A 201 9.84 9.03 -22.04
N ILE A 202 10.18 7.98 -21.28
CA ILE A 202 11.07 8.09 -20.13
C ILE A 202 12.54 8.06 -20.60
N GLU A 203 13.41 8.71 -19.86
CA GLU A 203 14.84 8.72 -20.22
C GLU A 203 15.40 7.29 -20.30
N GLY A 204 16.18 7.06 -21.37
CA GLY A 204 16.75 5.74 -21.67
C GLY A 204 15.91 4.87 -22.59
N TYR A 205 14.68 5.28 -22.94
CA TYR A 205 13.76 4.57 -23.84
C TYR A 205 13.13 5.52 -24.86
N ASP A 206 12.89 5.02 -26.08
CA ASP A 206 12.28 5.82 -27.16
C ASP A 206 10.74 5.67 -27.19
N LYS A 207 10.22 4.48 -26.81
CA LYS A 207 8.79 4.14 -26.93
C LYS A 207 8.11 3.93 -25.60
N ILE A 208 8.86 3.76 -24.52
CA ILE A 208 8.29 3.52 -23.19
C ILE A 208 7.88 4.84 -22.57
N THR A 209 6.60 4.93 -22.23
CA THR A 209 6.02 6.03 -21.47
C THR A 209 5.41 5.47 -20.19
N PRO A 210 5.19 6.28 -19.14
CA PRO A 210 4.43 5.83 -17.96
C PRO A 210 3.08 5.21 -18.32
N GLY A 211 2.37 5.81 -19.30
CA GLY A 211 1.09 5.29 -19.79
C GLY A 211 1.20 3.91 -20.43
N THR A 212 2.22 3.67 -21.28
CA THR A 212 2.43 2.34 -21.88
C THR A 212 2.77 1.28 -20.83
N ILE A 213 3.52 1.64 -19.79
CA ILE A 213 3.80 0.72 -18.68
C ILE A 213 2.50 0.34 -17.96
N VAL A 214 1.67 1.33 -17.62
CA VAL A 214 0.37 1.10 -16.96
C VAL A 214 -0.51 0.18 -17.80
N THR A 215 -0.70 0.50 -19.09
CA THR A 215 -1.55 -0.30 -19.99
C THR A 215 -1.06 -1.74 -20.10
N GLN A 216 0.23 -1.93 -20.41
CA GLN A 216 0.76 -3.27 -20.63
C GLN A 216 0.82 -4.10 -19.35
N LEU A 217 1.26 -3.51 -18.24
CA LEU A 217 1.41 -4.25 -17.00
C LEU A 217 0.06 -4.64 -16.39
N ALA A 218 -0.96 -3.77 -16.48
CA ALA A 218 -2.32 -4.11 -16.06
C ALA A 218 -2.88 -5.27 -16.89
N ARG A 219 -2.72 -5.21 -18.21
CA ARG A 219 -3.12 -6.29 -19.10
C ARG A 219 -2.37 -7.59 -18.82
N ILE A 220 -1.06 -7.53 -18.57
CA ILE A 220 -0.26 -8.72 -18.21
C ILE A 220 -0.82 -9.36 -16.93
N CYS A 221 -1.16 -8.57 -15.90
CA CYS A 221 -1.73 -9.10 -14.66
C CYS A 221 -3.08 -9.81 -14.92
N ASP A 222 -3.91 -9.28 -15.79
CA ASP A 222 -5.18 -9.88 -16.18
C ASP A 222 -4.98 -11.14 -17.02
N ASP A 223 -4.08 -11.13 -18.01
CA ASP A 223 -3.78 -12.29 -18.86
C ASP A 223 -3.17 -13.46 -18.06
N LEU A 224 -2.41 -13.15 -17.01
CA LEU A 224 -1.89 -14.16 -16.07
C LEU A 224 -2.96 -14.66 -15.08
N GLY A 225 -4.14 -14.06 -15.04
CA GLY A 225 -5.21 -14.41 -14.12
C GLY A 225 -4.84 -14.21 -12.65
N LEU A 226 -4.05 -13.18 -12.35
CA LEU A 226 -3.60 -12.94 -10.98
C LEU A 226 -4.81 -12.66 -10.07
N PRO A 227 -4.84 -13.25 -8.85
CA PRO A 227 -5.95 -13.06 -7.91
C PRO A 227 -6.07 -11.61 -7.44
N HIS A 228 -4.95 -10.92 -7.23
CA HIS A 228 -4.90 -9.48 -6.98
C HIS A 228 -4.54 -8.76 -8.28
N PRO A 229 -5.27 -7.71 -8.68
CA PRO A 229 -4.95 -6.95 -9.88
C PRO A 229 -3.62 -6.18 -9.71
N MET A 230 -3.13 -5.54 -10.76
CA MET A 230 -1.99 -4.64 -10.62
C MET A 230 -2.26 -3.63 -9.49
N HIS A 231 -1.38 -3.61 -8.50
CA HIS A 231 -1.44 -2.69 -7.37
C HIS A 231 -0.62 -1.44 -7.71
N LEU A 232 -1.30 -0.35 -8.03
CA LEU A 232 -0.71 0.81 -8.69
C LEU A 232 -0.60 2.01 -7.75
N HIS A 233 0.62 2.49 -7.53
CA HIS A 233 0.95 3.81 -7.02
C HIS A 233 1.22 4.72 -8.22
N CYS A 234 0.32 5.66 -8.48
CA CYS A 234 0.37 6.52 -9.65
C CYS A 234 1.57 7.48 -9.63
N ASN A 235 1.89 8.05 -10.78
CA ASN A 235 2.90 9.11 -10.86
C ASN A 235 2.43 10.38 -10.15
N ASP A 236 3.36 11.29 -9.87
CA ASP A 236 3.10 12.63 -9.31
C ASP A 236 2.46 12.62 -7.92
N LEU A 237 2.87 11.65 -7.08
CA LEU A 237 2.41 11.52 -5.71
C LEU A 237 2.57 12.83 -4.93
N GLY A 238 1.50 13.25 -4.26
CA GLY A 238 1.55 14.34 -3.28
C GLY A 238 1.61 15.74 -3.86
N ALA A 239 1.71 15.92 -5.17
CA ALA A 239 1.78 17.22 -5.81
C ALA A 239 0.41 17.93 -5.84
N PRO A 240 0.33 19.25 -5.66
CA PRO A 240 -0.88 20.01 -5.96
C PRO A 240 -1.34 19.75 -7.39
N GLY A 241 -2.66 19.58 -7.61
CA GLY A 241 -3.23 19.32 -8.93
C GLY A 241 -3.03 17.91 -9.49
N ASN A 242 -2.45 16.98 -8.74
CA ASN A 242 -2.14 15.62 -9.21
C ASN A 242 -3.37 14.78 -9.58
N ILE A 243 -4.56 15.21 -9.23
CA ILE A 243 -5.81 14.57 -9.68
C ILE A 243 -5.86 14.40 -11.20
N THR A 244 -5.30 15.36 -11.95
CA THR A 244 -5.25 15.32 -13.40
C THR A 244 -4.38 14.15 -13.89
N THR A 245 -3.18 14.00 -13.33
CA THR A 245 -2.28 12.88 -13.63
C THR A 245 -2.90 11.55 -13.23
N THR A 246 -3.57 11.51 -12.08
CA THR A 246 -4.25 10.31 -11.59
C THR A 246 -5.37 9.87 -12.53
N LEU A 247 -6.28 10.78 -12.89
CA LEU A 247 -7.37 10.47 -13.81
C LEU A 247 -6.86 10.07 -15.20
N ASP A 248 -5.75 10.65 -15.64
CA ASP A 248 -5.13 10.26 -16.89
C ASP A 248 -4.51 8.85 -16.78
N THR A 249 -3.86 8.53 -15.67
CA THR A 249 -3.38 7.16 -15.38
C THR A 249 -4.51 6.14 -15.45
N LEU A 250 -5.67 6.45 -14.87
CA LEU A 250 -6.82 5.54 -14.86
C LEU A 250 -7.36 5.26 -16.28
N LYS A 251 -7.29 6.23 -17.19
CA LYS A 251 -7.67 6.03 -18.61
C LYS A 251 -6.74 5.03 -19.32
N HIS A 252 -5.45 5.02 -18.96
CA HIS A 252 -4.48 4.08 -19.50
C HIS A 252 -4.69 2.62 -19.08
N LEU A 253 -5.57 2.36 -18.10
CA LEU A 253 -5.97 0.98 -17.74
C LEU A 253 -6.78 0.28 -18.84
N GLU A 254 -7.43 1.04 -19.74
CA GLU A 254 -8.17 0.52 -20.91
C GLU A 254 -9.16 -0.61 -20.56
N GLY A 255 -9.76 -0.54 -19.36
CA GLY A 255 -10.72 -1.54 -18.88
C GLY A 255 -10.10 -2.72 -18.12
N SER A 256 -8.77 -2.80 -18.01
CA SER A 256 -8.10 -3.78 -17.15
C SER A 256 -8.41 -3.53 -15.68
N ARG A 257 -8.29 -4.58 -14.86
CA ARG A 257 -8.43 -4.46 -13.41
C ARG A 257 -7.21 -3.76 -12.81
N ALA A 258 -7.44 -2.92 -11.81
CA ALA A 258 -6.38 -2.33 -11.01
C ALA A 258 -6.83 -2.06 -9.58
N HIS A 259 -5.85 -2.04 -8.67
CA HIS A 259 -6.00 -1.52 -7.32
C HIS A 259 -5.13 -0.28 -7.18
N ILE A 260 -5.75 0.88 -6.98
CA ILE A 260 -5.04 2.15 -6.84
C ILE A 260 -4.67 2.34 -5.38
N ALA A 261 -3.37 2.35 -5.12
CA ALA A 261 -2.83 2.45 -3.78
C ALA A 261 -3.06 3.84 -3.17
N HIS A 262 -3.38 3.88 -1.87
CA HIS A 262 -3.42 5.10 -1.04
C HIS A 262 -3.89 6.35 -1.80
N SER A 263 -5.06 6.24 -2.47
CA SER A 263 -5.56 7.28 -3.38
C SER A 263 -5.72 8.66 -2.76
N GLN A 264 -5.74 8.79 -1.44
CA GLN A 264 -5.74 10.09 -0.76
C GLN A 264 -4.50 10.96 -1.08
N TYR A 265 -3.38 10.36 -1.49
CA TYR A 265 -2.19 11.10 -1.90
C TYR A 265 -2.19 11.46 -3.40
N HIS A 266 -3.18 11.00 -4.14
CA HIS A 266 -3.36 11.17 -5.57
C HIS A 266 -4.63 11.95 -5.95
N ALA A 267 -5.30 12.58 -4.97
CA ALA A 267 -6.59 13.22 -5.14
C ALA A 267 -6.55 14.72 -4.82
N TYR A 268 -5.45 15.40 -5.16
CA TYR A 268 -5.31 16.82 -4.88
C TYR A 268 -5.66 17.67 -6.09
N GLY A 269 -6.47 18.70 -5.84
CA GLY A 269 -6.68 19.85 -6.70
C GLY A 269 -5.77 21.02 -6.30
N GLY A 270 -6.00 22.18 -6.92
CA GLY A 270 -5.19 23.38 -6.76
C GLY A 270 -3.97 23.38 -7.67
N ASP A 271 -3.42 24.57 -7.90
CA ASP A 271 -2.29 24.77 -8.81
C ASP A 271 -0.94 24.83 -8.07
N ASP A 272 -0.98 25.09 -6.76
CA ASP A 272 0.20 25.24 -5.91
C ASP A 272 -0.09 24.83 -4.46
N TRP A 273 0.91 24.97 -3.59
CA TRP A 273 0.81 24.61 -2.17
C TRP A 273 -0.13 25.52 -1.35
N ASP A 274 -0.39 26.73 -1.81
CA ASP A 274 -1.28 27.69 -1.14
C ASP A 274 -2.75 27.45 -1.52
N THR A 275 -2.97 26.85 -2.68
CA THR A 275 -4.30 26.56 -3.23
C THR A 275 -4.68 25.08 -3.18
N ILE A 276 -3.80 24.21 -2.66
CA ILE A 276 -4.06 22.77 -2.55
C ILE A 276 -5.39 22.50 -1.83
N CYS A 277 -6.19 21.64 -2.42
CA CYS A 277 -7.50 21.26 -1.91
C CYS A 277 -7.82 19.80 -2.25
N SER A 278 -8.88 19.26 -1.70
CA SER A 278 -9.38 17.94 -2.11
C SER A 278 -10.04 18.01 -3.48
N ALA A 279 -9.68 17.06 -4.33
CA ALA A 279 -10.37 16.76 -5.60
C ALA A 279 -10.96 15.32 -5.57
N THR A 280 -11.12 14.75 -4.40
CA THR A 280 -11.58 13.36 -4.20
C THR A 280 -12.93 13.09 -4.85
N ALA A 281 -13.81 14.09 -4.93
CA ALA A 281 -15.11 13.92 -5.58
C ALA A 281 -14.98 13.49 -7.05
N GLN A 282 -13.99 14.04 -7.79
CA GLN A 282 -13.73 13.67 -9.18
C GLN A 282 -13.22 12.22 -9.28
N LEU A 283 -12.33 11.84 -8.36
CA LEU A 283 -11.79 10.50 -8.31
C LEU A 283 -12.86 9.48 -7.93
N ALA A 284 -13.68 9.77 -6.93
CA ALA A 284 -14.79 8.91 -6.50
C ALA A 284 -15.84 8.72 -7.61
N GLU A 285 -16.15 9.76 -8.40
CA GLU A 285 -17.01 9.65 -9.56
C GLU A 285 -16.47 8.66 -10.59
N TYR A 286 -15.14 8.68 -10.81
CA TYR A 286 -14.50 7.72 -11.69
C TYR A 286 -14.64 6.29 -11.15
N PHE A 287 -14.35 6.04 -9.89
CA PHE A 287 -14.53 4.71 -9.26
C PHE A 287 -15.97 4.22 -9.34
N ASN A 288 -16.95 5.10 -9.07
CA ASN A 288 -18.35 4.75 -9.10
C ASN A 288 -18.85 4.30 -10.48
N THR A 289 -18.15 4.68 -11.55
CA THR A 289 -18.48 4.29 -12.92
C THR A 289 -17.58 3.16 -13.47
N HIS A 290 -16.54 2.76 -12.74
CA HIS A 290 -15.57 1.74 -13.15
C HIS A 290 -15.42 0.64 -12.08
N PRO A 291 -16.33 -0.37 -12.06
CA PRO A 291 -16.37 -1.37 -11.00
C PRO A 291 -15.17 -2.36 -11.03
N ASN A 292 -14.37 -2.35 -12.08
CA ASN A 292 -13.14 -3.13 -12.24
C ASN A 292 -11.94 -2.53 -11.48
N ILE A 293 -12.09 -1.35 -10.90
CA ILE A 293 -11.02 -0.64 -10.19
C ILE A 293 -11.37 -0.55 -8.71
N THR A 294 -10.41 -0.85 -7.86
CA THR A 294 -10.50 -0.71 -6.40
C THR A 294 -9.43 0.23 -5.88
N THR A 295 -9.57 0.69 -4.66
CA THR A 295 -8.57 1.56 -4.01
C THR A 295 -8.48 1.29 -2.52
N ASP A 296 -7.36 1.69 -1.94
CA ASP A 296 -7.25 1.84 -0.50
C ASP A 296 -7.03 3.31 -0.10
N ALA A 297 -7.49 3.62 1.09
CA ALA A 297 -7.17 4.84 1.80
C ALA A 297 -6.20 4.49 2.92
N GLY A 298 -4.94 4.86 2.76
CA GLY A 298 -3.93 4.75 3.82
C GLY A 298 -4.26 5.75 4.92
N ALA A 299 -4.47 5.27 6.13
CA ALA A 299 -4.89 6.13 7.23
C ALA A 299 -3.79 7.12 7.62
N VAL A 300 -3.99 8.42 7.36
CA VAL A 300 -3.08 9.46 7.87
C VAL A 300 -3.28 9.62 9.37
N ILE A 301 -2.23 9.33 10.12
CA ILE A 301 -2.20 9.48 11.58
C ILE A 301 -1.31 10.68 11.93
N PHE A 302 -1.86 11.66 12.62
CA PHE A 302 -1.09 12.84 13.05
C PHE A 302 -0.04 12.45 14.10
N GLY A 303 1.22 12.69 13.76
CA GLY A 303 2.38 12.32 14.58
C GLY A 303 3.63 12.15 13.74
N ASP A 304 4.69 11.67 14.38
CA ASP A 304 5.96 11.40 13.72
C ASP A 304 5.88 10.10 12.93
N THR A 305 6.50 10.10 11.75
CA THR A 305 6.61 8.94 10.87
C THR A 305 7.86 9.01 9.99
N VAL A 306 8.05 8.00 9.14
CA VAL A 306 9.07 7.97 8.08
C VAL A 306 8.36 7.69 6.76
N THR A 307 8.51 8.58 5.80
CA THR A 307 8.00 8.35 4.44
C THR A 307 9.01 7.55 3.62
N ILE A 308 8.52 6.57 2.87
CA ILE A 308 9.29 5.67 2.01
C ILE A 308 8.55 5.59 0.69
N THR A 309 9.10 6.20 -0.38
CA THR A 309 8.47 6.11 -1.69
C THR A 309 9.49 6.21 -2.83
N ALA A 310 9.18 5.56 -3.95
CA ALA A 310 9.99 5.59 -5.17
C ALA A 310 9.79 6.88 -5.99
N ASP A 311 9.34 7.97 -5.36
CA ASP A 311 9.26 9.32 -5.91
C ASP A 311 10.47 10.14 -5.46
N GLY A 312 11.65 9.70 -5.82
CA GLY A 312 12.92 10.23 -5.29
C GLY A 312 13.10 11.74 -5.40
N PRO A 313 12.86 12.39 -6.55
CA PRO A 313 12.95 13.85 -6.68
C PRO A 313 12.01 14.58 -5.72
N TRP A 314 10.81 14.03 -5.55
CA TRP A 314 9.80 14.57 -4.67
C TRP A 314 10.15 14.43 -3.18
N GLN A 315 10.64 13.25 -2.81
CA GLN A 315 11.16 12.99 -1.46
C GLN A 315 12.37 13.88 -1.13
N HIS A 316 13.23 14.14 -2.10
CA HIS A 316 14.34 15.09 -1.92
C HIS A 316 13.83 16.53 -1.68
N LEU A 317 12.77 16.94 -2.39
CA LEU A 317 12.12 18.23 -2.11
C LEU A 317 11.53 18.26 -0.70
N LEU A 318 10.86 17.21 -0.27
CA LEU A 318 10.34 17.09 1.10
C LEU A 318 11.45 17.24 2.15
N TYR A 319 12.60 16.60 1.92
CA TYR A 319 13.78 16.79 2.74
C TYR A 319 14.21 18.26 2.80
N LYS A 320 14.30 18.94 1.66
CA LYS A 320 14.66 20.37 1.59
C LYS A 320 13.70 21.25 2.35
N LEU A 321 12.40 21.00 2.24
CA LEU A 321 11.35 21.78 2.91
C LEU A 321 11.31 21.54 4.41
N THR A 322 11.56 20.30 4.86
CA THR A 322 11.45 19.94 6.29
C THR A 322 12.73 20.10 7.07
N GLY A 323 13.88 20.15 6.40
CA GLY A 323 15.20 20.15 7.04
C GLY A 323 15.51 18.89 7.85
N ARG A 324 14.76 17.79 7.56
CA ARG A 324 14.94 16.48 8.22
C ARG A 324 16.10 15.71 7.60
N LYS A 325 16.24 14.41 7.95
CA LYS A 325 17.20 13.50 7.33
C LYS A 325 16.76 13.10 5.93
N TRP A 326 17.71 12.77 5.09
CA TRP A 326 17.50 12.21 3.76
C TRP A 326 18.29 10.94 3.58
N GLY A 327 17.68 9.96 2.98
CA GLY A 327 18.34 8.78 2.50
C GLY A 327 17.71 8.32 1.18
N ASN A 328 18.46 7.58 0.39
CA ASN A 328 18.04 7.00 -0.86
C ASN A 328 18.58 5.59 -1.00
N LEU A 329 17.75 4.68 -1.46
CA LEU A 329 18.18 3.35 -1.87
C LEU A 329 18.68 3.36 -3.32
N ASP A 330 19.42 2.33 -3.67
CA ASP A 330 19.98 2.11 -4.99
C ASP A 330 18.87 2.08 -6.07
N VAL A 331 19.00 2.93 -7.09
CA VAL A 331 18.06 3.02 -8.20
C VAL A 331 18.25 1.91 -9.24
N GLU A 332 19.43 1.27 -9.26
CA GLU A 332 19.80 0.27 -10.27
C GLU A 332 18.93 -0.99 -10.22
N ASN A 333 18.37 -1.31 -9.09
CA ASN A 333 17.65 -2.56 -8.85
C ASN A 333 16.17 -2.34 -8.50
N GLU A 334 15.55 -1.28 -9.01
CA GLU A 334 14.18 -0.87 -8.68
C GLU A 334 13.96 -0.58 -7.18
N THR A 335 15.02 -0.49 -6.42
CA THR A 335 14.97 -0.17 -4.99
C THR A 335 14.97 1.33 -4.74
N GLY A 336 15.16 2.14 -5.78
CA GLY A 336 15.31 3.59 -5.73
C GLY A 336 14.13 4.27 -5.05
N CYS A 337 14.15 4.31 -3.72
CA CYS A 337 13.20 5.07 -2.94
C CYS A 337 13.89 6.11 -2.07
N GLY A 338 13.26 7.28 -1.99
CA GLY A 338 13.61 8.31 -1.02
C GLY A 338 13.02 7.97 0.34
N ILE A 339 13.77 8.27 1.40
CA ILE A 339 13.35 8.00 2.77
C ILE A 339 13.56 9.27 3.59
N VAL A 340 12.47 9.79 4.17
CA VAL A 340 12.47 11.06 4.91
C VAL A 340 11.63 10.92 6.17
N PRO A 341 12.21 11.13 7.37
CA PRO A 341 11.40 11.31 8.58
C PRO A 341 10.47 12.51 8.44
N TYR A 342 9.21 12.33 8.79
CA TYR A 342 8.17 13.34 8.63
C TYR A 342 7.30 13.45 9.88
N THR A 343 6.58 14.56 10.03
CA THR A 343 5.62 14.76 11.10
C THR A 343 4.31 15.27 10.52
N TYR A 344 3.27 14.44 10.53
CA TYR A 344 1.93 14.88 10.17
C TYR A 344 1.34 15.76 11.26
N ARG A 345 0.84 16.94 10.89
CA ARG A 345 0.27 17.93 11.80
C ARG A 345 -1.12 18.38 11.33
N PRO A 346 -2.14 18.36 12.19
CA PRO A 346 -3.49 18.81 11.79
C PRO A 346 -3.55 20.31 11.45
N SER A 347 -2.58 21.10 11.93
CA SER A 347 -2.46 22.52 11.62
C SER A 347 -1.75 22.81 10.28
N ASN A 348 -1.21 21.79 9.62
CA ASN A 348 -0.61 21.93 8.30
C ASN A 348 -1.69 21.70 7.23
N LEU A 349 -1.87 22.66 6.30
CA LEU A 349 -2.90 22.59 5.28
C LEU A 349 -2.80 21.29 4.44
N VAL A 350 -1.59 20.94 3.98
CA VAL A 350 -1.39 19.74 3.17
C VAL A 350 -1.81 18.49 3.93
N ASN A 351 -1.40 18.35 5.20
CA ASN A 351 -1.77 17.18 5.99
C ASN A 351 -3.27 17.10 6.30
N ALA A 352 -3.92 18.26 6.50
CA ALA A 352 -5.37 18.32 6.66
C ALA A 352 -6.11 17.88 5.39
N VAL A 353 -5.63 18.33 4.21
CA VAL A 353 -6.16 17.88 2.91
C VAL A 353 -5.95 16.38 2.71
N GLN A 354 -4.78 15.85 3.00
CA GLN A 354 -4.49 14.41 2.91
C GLN A 354 -5.46 13.58 3.76
N TRP A 355 -5.68 14.01 4.99
CA TRP A 355 -6.62 13.36 5.90
C TRP A 355 -8.07 13.45 5.38
N ALA A 356 -8.45 14.63 4.88
CA ALA A 356 -9.79 14.86 4.32
C ALA A 356 -10.03 13.99 3.08
N CYS A 357 -9.08 13.93 2.15
CA CYS A 357 -9.17 13.07 0.96
C CYS A 357 -9.42 11.60 1.33
N GLY A 358 -8.70 11.07 2.34
CA GLY A 358 -8.91 9.70 2.80
C GLY A 358 -10.34 9.47 3.34
N LEU A 359 -10.86 10.41 4.13
CA LEU A 359 -12.23 10.33 4.64
C LEU A 359 -13.26 10.44 3.51
N GLU A 360 -13.06 11.36 2.57
CA GLU A 360 -13.96 11.56 1.44
C GLU A 360 -14.02 10.34 0.51
N LEU A 361 -12.90 9.63 0.27
CA LEU A 361 -12.93 8.37 -0.48
C LEU A 361 -13.90 7.36 0.14
N LEU A 362 -13.85 7.19 1.46
CA LEU A 362 -14.73 6.27 2.18
C LEU A 362 -16.20 6.69 2.17
N LEU A 363 -16.47 8.00 2.04
CA LEU A 363 -17.85 8.54 2.04
C LEU A 363 -18.46 8.65 0.65
N LEU A 364 -17.65 8.87 -0.40
CA LEU A 364 -18.14 9.20 -1.75
C LEU A 364 -18.14 7.99 -2.70
N ILE A 365 -17.31 6.96 -2.44
CA ILE A 365 -17.36 5.72 -3.20
C ILE A 365 -18.58 4.92 -2.76
N GLN A 366 -19.50 4.70 -3.69
CA GLN A 366 -20.83 4.10 -3.40
C GLN A 366 -20.76 2.60 -3.13
N ASN A 367 -19.88 1.90 -3.82
CA ASN A 367 -19.68 0.47 -3.61
C ASN A 367 -18.61 0.25 -2.54
N PRO A 368 -18.97 -0.19 -1.33
CA PRO A 368 -18.01 -0.39 -0.24
C PRO A 368 -16.97 -1.48 -0.54
N TRP A 369 -17.19 -2.32 -1.55
CA TRP A 369 -16.23 -3.32 -2.00
C TRP A 369 -15.13 -2.76 -2.93
N GLN A 370 -15.19 -1.48 -3.28
CA GLN A 370 -14.18 -0.80 -4.08
C GLN A 370 -13.19 0.04 -3.26
N VAL A 371 -13.46 0.28 -1.98
CA VAL A 371 -12.59 1.09 -1.12
C VAL A 371 -12.25 0.35 0.16
N PHE A 372 -10.97 0.26 0.48
CA PHE A 372 -10.45 -0.43 1.65
C PHE A 372 -9.74 0.55 2.58
N LEU A 373 -9.69 0.21 3.86
CA LEU A 373 -8.72 0.82 4.77
C LEU A 373 -7.41 0.05 4.68
N SER A 374 -6.31 0.78 4.62
CA SER A 374 -4.95 0.26 4.77
C SER A 374 -4.19 1.11 5.78
N THR A 375 -3.02 0.69 6.18
CA THR A 375 -2.18 1.54 7.02
C THR A 375 -1.20 2.38 6.20
N ASP A 376 -0.78 1.88 5.05
CA ASP A 376 0.37 2.39 4.32
C ASP A 376 1.55 2.69 5.27
N HIS A 377 1.67 1.84 6.30
CA HIS A 377 2.72 2.01 7.31
C HIS A 377 4.11 1.85 6.66
N PRO A 378 5.07 2.75 6.95
CA PRO A 378 4.99 3.90 7.86
C PRO A 378 4.53 5.20 7.19
N ASN A 379 4.25 5.23 5.88
CA ASN A 379 3.93 6.44 5.12
C ASN A 379 2.72 7.19 5.70
N GLY A 380 1.64 6.49 6.00
CA GLY A 380 0.42 7.08 6.57
C GLY A 380 0.57 7.49 8.03
N GLY A 381 1.54 6.94 8.73
CA GLY A 381 1.79 7.18 10.15
C GLY A 381 2.28 5.94 10.87
N CYS A 382 2.66 6.10 12.12
CA CYS A 382 3.02 4.98 12.97
C CYS A 382 1.80 4.45 13.75
N PHE A 383 1.93 3.23 14.21
CA PHE A 383 0.87 2.51 14.97
C PHE A 383 0.46 3.19 16.26
#